data_aa49f5555a166a3012d127dbaf98ddf6
#
_entry.id   aa49f5555a166a3012d127dbaf98ddf6
#
_cell.length_a   1.000
_cell.length_b   1.000
_cell.length_c   1.000
_cell.angle_alpha   90.00
_cell.angle_beta   90.00
_cell.angle_gamma   90.00
#
_symmetry.space_group_name_H-M   'P 1'
#
loop_
_entity.id
_entity.type
_entity.pdbx_description
1 polymer ?
#
loop_
_entity_poly.entity_id
_entity_poly.type
_entity_poly.pdbx_seq_one_letter_code
_entity_poly.pdbx_strand_id
1 'polypeptide(L)'
;YAYYLAVSKYFVFNVRQPLWYRKREGQVFVETWHGTPLKRLVFDQEEVTSASPKYKQQFYRQRQEWDYLVSANPFSTKTFRSCFMYEGKMLEYGYPRNDILYWPNKDEIAKDLRKKLGIPEDKKTILYAPTWRDDEHYGKGEYKFTLALDLKLMMEKLSDEYVVLLRTHHYIA
;
A
#
# COMPACT_ATOMS: atom_id res chain seq x y z
N TYR A 1 -17.42 11.35 10.40
CA TYR A 1 -16.40 11.61 9.38
C TYR A 1 -16.40 13.08 8.94
N ALA A 2 -17.51 13.59 8.35
CA ALA A 2 -17.60 14.96 7.85
C ALA A 2 -17.29 16.04 8.91
N TYR A 3 -17.71 15.82 10.16
CA TYR A 3 -17.41 16.72 11.27
C TYR A 3 -15.90 16.91 11.46
N TYR A 4 -15.13 15.82 11.51
CA TYR A 4 -13.67 15.90 11.66
C TYR A 4 -13.00 16.57 10.46
N LEU A 5 -13.48 16.34 9.24
CA LEU A 5 -13.00 17.07 8.07
C LEU A 5 -13.29 18.58 8.18
N ALA A 6 -14.39 18.95 8.85
CA ALA A 6 -14.74 20.35 9.05
C ALA A 6 -13.90 21.06 10.12
N VAL A 7 -13.53 20.39 11.21
CA VAL A 7 -12.88 21.04 12.37
C VAL A 7 -11.37 20.87 12.43
N SER A 8 -10.79 19.83 11.79
CA SER A 8 -9.36 19.58 11.83
C SER A 8 -8.58 20.58 10.97
N LYS A 9 -7.41 20.95 11.45
CA LYS A 9 -6.43 21.77 10.71
C LYS A 9 -5.49 20.91 9.89
N TYR A 10 -5.11 19.75 10.39
CA TYR A 10 -4.15 18.84 9.75
C TYR A 10 -4.81 17.51 9.42
N PHE A 11 -4.56 17.03 8.22
CA PHE A 11 -5.01 15.72 7.74
C PHE A 11 -3.83 14.89 7.29
N VAL A 12 -3.84 13.62 7.69
CA VAL A 12 -2.93 12.61 7.17
C VAL A 12 -3.77 11.46 6.66
N PHE A 13 -3.81 11.31 5.34
CA PHE A 13 -4.58 10.26 4.68
C PHE A 13 -3.70 9.42 3.76
N ASN A 14 -4.11 8.18 3.57
CA ASN A 14 -3.45 7.26 2.65
C ASN A 14 -4.33 6.89 1.44
N VAL A 15 -5.48 7.54 1.33
CA VAL A 15 -6.46 7.35 0.25
C VAL A 15 -7.11 8.67 -0.12
N ARG A 16 -7.61 8.72 -1.35
CA ARG A 16 -8.35 9.88 -1.84
C ARG A 16 -9.61 10.12 -1.02
N GLN A 17 -9.93 11.39 -0.80
CA GLN A 17 -11.13 11.80 -0.09
C GLN A 17 -12.37 11.77 -1.01
N PRO A 18 -13.60 11.79 -0.45
CA PRO A 18 -14.81 11.85 -1.25
C PRO A 18 -14.83 13.05 -2.22
N LEU A 19 -15.53 12.92 -3.34
CA LEU A 19 -15.58 13.94 -4.38
C LEU A 19 -16.19 15.28 -3.93
N TRP A 20 -16.99 15.27 -2.87
CA TRP A 20 -17.58 16.48 -2.29
C TRP A 20 -16.62 17.23 -1.36
N TYR A 21 -15.53 16.58 -0.89
CA TYR A 21 -14.55 17.22 -0.02
C TYR A 21 -13.82 18.35 -0.75
N ARG A 22 -13.67 19.48 -0.02
CA ARG A 22 -12.84 20.60 -0.39
C ARG A 22 -12.08 21.06 0.84
N LYS A 23 -10.79 21.20 0.70
CA LYS A 23 -9.94 21.75 1.73
C LYS A 23 -10.27 23.23 1.93
N ARG A 24 -10.41 23.65 3.17
CA ARG A 24 -10.60 25.06 3.52
C ARG A 24 -9.24 25.74 3.69
N GLU A 25 -9.27 27.07 3.60
CA GLU A 25 -8.10 27.87 3.94
C GLU A 25 -7.58 27.54 5.34
N GLY A 26 -6.26 27.47 5.51
CA GLY A 26 -5.60 27.10 6.76
C GLY A 26 -5.56 25.61 7.09
N GLN A 27 -6.23 24.75 6.30
CA GLN A 27 -6.09 23.30 6.45
C GLN A 27 -4.88 22.78 5.67
N VAL A 28 -4.19 21.79 6.23
CA VAL A 28 -3.02 21.15 5.64
C VAL A 28 -3.30 19.67 5.41
N PHE A 29 -3.10 19.22 4.19
CA PHE A 29 -3.37 17.84 3.77
C PHE A 29 -2.06 17.14 3.38
N VAL A 30 -1.73 16.08 4.11
CA VAL A 30 -0.61 15.18 3.82
C VAL A 30 -1.19 13.87 3.26
N GLU A 31 -0.92 13.59 1.99
CA GLU A 31 -1.24 12.29 1.37
C GLU A 31 -0.03 11.38 1.51
N THR A 32 -0.19 10.27 2.20
CA THR A 32 0.89 9.28 2.36
C THR A 32 0.90 8.23 1.27
N TRP A 33 -0.20 8.16 0.51
CA TRP A 33 -0.47 7.02 -0.34
C TRP A 33 -0.38 5.71 0.46
N HIS A 34 -0.29 4.56 -0.19
CA HIS A 34 -0.34 3.27 0.53
C HIS A 34 0.64 2.22 0.00
N GLY A 35 1.53 2.58 -0.92
CA GLY A 35 2.55 1.67 -1.42
C GLY A 35 3.43 2.26 -2.51
N THR A 36 4.51 1.57 -2.81
CA THR A 36 5.40 1.88 -3.93
C THR A 36 4.68 1.66 -5.26
N PRO A 37 4.72 2.61 -6.20
CA PRO A 37 3.98 2.54 -7.45
C PRO A 37 4.68 1.62 -8.47
N LEU A 38 4.57 0.31 -8.26
CA LEU A 38 5.17 -0.71 -9.16
C LEU A 38 4.32 -0.97 -10.40
N LYS A 39 3.01 -0.82 -10.30
CA LYS A 39 2.09 -0.87 -11.44
C LYS A 39 1.91 0.52 -12.04
N ARG A 40 1.56 0.62 -13.32
CA ARG A 40 1.13 1.90 -13.91
C ARG A 40 -0.13 2.38 -13.20
N LEU A 41 -0.14 3.63 -12.79
CA LEU A 41 -1.23 4.24 -12.04
C LEU A 41 -1.81 5.42 -12.82
N VAL A 42 -3.07 5.66 -12.66
CA VAL A 42 -3.86 6.81 -13.09
C VAL A 42 -3.50 7.33 -14.48
N PHE A 43 -2.64 8.36 -14.59
CA PHE A 43 -2.33 9.00 -15.87
C PHE A 43 -1.31 8.21 -16.70
N ASP A 44 -0.50 7.36 -16.08
CA ASP A 44 0.42 6.45 -16.78
C ASP A 44 -0.27 5.19 -17.31
N GLN A 45 -1.55 4.96 -17.01
CA GLN A 45 -2.38 3.91 -17.59
C GLN A 45 -2.91 4.37 -18.94
N GLU A 46 -2.75 3.56 -19.98
CA GLU A 46 -3.31 3.81 -21.31
C GLU A 46 -4.84 3.75 -21.26
N GLU A 47 -5.37 2.66 -20.71
CA GLU A 47 -6.81 2.47 -20.48
C GLU A 47 -7.09 2.10 -19.03
N VAL A 48 -8.23 2.57 -18.51
CA VAL A 48 -8.73 2.24 -17.18
C VAL A 48 -10.06 1.52 -17.34
N THR A 49 -10.00 0.21 -17.54
CA THR A 49 -11.19 -0.61 -17.82
C THR A 49 -12.07 -0.85 -16.60
N SER A 50 -11.49 -0.82 -15.40
CA SER A 50 -12.18 -1.14 -14.14
C SER A 50 -12.82 0.07 -13.44
N ALA A 51 -12.68 1.29 -13.99
CA ALA A 51 -13.11 2.52 -13.34
C ALA A 51 -14.10 3.33 -14.22
N SER A 52 -14.75 4.31 -13.57
CA SER A 52 -15.61 5.27 -14.27
C SER A 52 -14.85 6.02 -15.38
N PRO A 53 -15.47 6.34 -16.53
CA PRO A 53 -14.88 7.19 -17.56
C PRO A 53 -14.36 8.54 -17.04
N LYS A 54 -14.88 9.02 -15.91
CA LYS A 54 -14.44 10.26 -15.26
C LYS A 54 -13.30 10.06 -14.26
N TYR A 55 -12.76 8.84 -14.13
CA TYR A 55 -11.77 8.49 -13.10
C TYR A 55 -10.54 9.43 -13.10
N LYS A 56 -9.89 9.61 -14.24
CA LYS A 56 -8.71 10.49 -14.37
C LYS A 56 -9.05 11.94 -14.01
N GLN A 57 -10.18 12.45 -14.48
CA GLN A 57 -10.64 13.80 -14.15
C GLN A 57 -10.94 13.97 -12.65
N GLN A 58 -11.59 12.98 -12.04
CA GLN A 58 -11.87 12.98 -10.60
C GLN A 58 -10.58 12.93 -9.78
N PHE A 59 -9.65 12.10 -10.20
CA PHE A 59 -8.34 12.00 -9.55
C PHE A 59 -7.58 13.33 -9.62
N TYR A 60 -7.52 13.94 -10.80
CA TYR A 60 -6.88 15.24 -11.01
C TYR A 60 -7.43 16.30 -10.07
N ARG A 61 -8.76 16.35 -9.91
CA ARG A 61 -9.43 17.27 -9.00
C ARG A 61 -9.10 16.99 -7.53
N GLN A 62 -9.11 15.72 -7.12
CA GLN A 62 -8.86 15.33 -5.71
C GLN A 62 -7.41 15.59 -5.29
N ARG A 63 -6.45 15.35 -6.19
CA ARG A 63 -5.04 15.58 -5.89
C ARG A 63 -4.69 17.07 -5.67
N GLN A 64 -5.51 17.98 -6.14
CA GLN A 64 -5.32 19.42 -5.93
C GLN A 64 -5.49 19.83 -4.45
N GLU A 65 -6.13 19.00 -3.66
CA GLU A 65 -6.29 19.22 -2.22
C GLU A 65 -5.03 18.85 -1.41
N TRP A 66 -4.05 18.15 -2.02
CA TRP A 66 -2.85 17.69 -1.33
C TRP A 66 -1.80 18.79 -1.28
N ASP A 67 -1.38 19.15 -0.05
CA ASP A 67 -0.24 20.08 0.14
C ASP A 67 1.08 19.32 0.06
N TYR A 68 1.07 18.09 0.59
CA TYR A 68 2.25 17.22 0.64
C TYR A 68 1.89 15.82 0.17
N LEU A 69 2.82 15.20 -0.55
CA LEU A 69 2.75 13.78 -0.91
C LEU A 69 4.00 13.08 -0.39
N VAL A 70 3.82 12.04 0.41
CA VAL A 70 4.92 11.22 0.94
C VAL A 70 5.40 10.25 -0.13
N SER A 71 6.71 10.15 -0.28
CA SER A 71 7.37 9.22 -1.18
C SER A 71 8.42 8.39 -0.45
N ALA A 72 8.57 7.14 -0.83
CA ALA A 72 9.51 6.24 -0.20
C ALA A 72 10.96 6.43 -0.67
N ASN A 73 11.15 6.88 -1.92
CA ASN A 73 12.46 6.91 -2.59
C ASN A 73 12.36 7.69 -3.91
N PRO A 74 13.51 7.97 -4.58
CA PRO A 74 13.53 8.70 -5.86
C PRO A 74 12.69 8.08 -6.98
N PHE A 75 12.62 6.74 -7.05
CA PHE A 75 11.76 6.04 -8.01
C PHE A 75 10.29 6.39 -7.79
N SER A 76 9.82 6.27 -6.55
CA SER A 76 8.43 6.61 -6.20
C SER A 76 8.12 8.08 -6.45
N THR A 77 9.05 8.98 -6.11
CA THR A 77 8.94 10.43 -6.37
C THR A 77 8.75 10.70 -7.85
N LYS A 78 9.62 10.15 -8.70
CA LYS A 78 9.54 10.31 -10.17
C LYS A 78 8.21 9.76 -10.70
N THR A 79 7.82 8.58 -10.24
CA THR A 79 6.58 7.93 -10.68
C THR A 79 5.34 8.71 -10.26
N PHE A 80 5.28 9.20 -9.00
CA PHE A 80 4.15 10.02 -8.54
C PHE A 80 4.05 11.37 -9.26
N ARG A 81 5.19 11.97 -9.65
CA ARG A 81 5.19 13.17 -10.51
C ARG A 81 4.48 12.90 -11.83
N SER A 82 4.75 11.76 -12.46
CA SER A 82 4.12 11.35 -13.71
C SER A 82 2.68 10.88 -13.49
N CYS A 83 2.50 9.79 -12.76
CA CYS A 83 1.21 9.09 -12.68
C CYS A 83 0.10 9.87 -11.96
N PHE A 84 0.44 10.85 -11.12
CA PHE A 84 -0.53 11.74 -10.47
C PHE A 84 -0.49 13.16 -11.03
N MET A 85 0.44 13.46 -11.94
CA MET A 85 0.69 14.83 -12.40
C MET A 85 0.87 15.79 -11.22
N TYR A 86 1.54 15.34 -10.15
CA TYR A 86 1.64 16.08 -8.90
C TYR A 86 2.84 17.01 -8.89
N GLU A 87 2.58 18.32 -8.81
CA GLU A 87 3.59 19.39 -8.82
C GLU A 87 3.86 19.97 -7.43
N GLY A 88 3.08 19.58 -6.42
CA GLY A 88 3.22 20.04 -5.04
C GLY A 88 4.47 19.53 -4.34
N LYS A 89 4.55 19.77 -3.04
CA LYS A 89 5.72 19.40 -2.23
C LYS A 89 5.78 17.88 -1.98
N MET A 90 6.83 17.23 -2.48
CA MET A 90 7.12 15.82 -2.21
C MET A 90 7.94 15.70 -0.91
N LEU A 91 7.55 14.77 -0.04
CA LEU A 91 8.26 14.41 1.17
C LEU A 91 8.90 13.02 0.97
N GLU A 92 10.15 13.02 0.51
CA GLU A 92 10.89 11.79 0.22
C GLU A 92 11.64 11.30 1.45
N TYR A 93 10.88 10.80 2.45
CA TYR A 93 11.43 10.37 3.75
C TYR A 93 11.17 8.89 4.07
N GLY A 94 10.66 8.11 3.13
CA GLY A 94 10.23 6.74 3.39
C GLY A 94 8.78 6.64 3.86
N TYR A 95 8.36 5.44 4.21
CA TYR A 95 7.02 5.22 4.77
C TYR A 95 7.08 5.12 6.29
N PRO A 96 6.31 5.89 7.04
CA PRO A 96 6.29 5.85 8.51
C PRO A 96 6.08 4.44 9.09
N ARG A 97 5.30 3.60 8.41
CA ARG A 97 5.08 2.19 8.82
C ARG A 97 6.36 1.35 8.87
N ASN A 98 7.42 1.78 8.19
CA ASN A 98 8.71 1.08 8.16
C ASN A 98 9.64 1.51 9.29
N ASP A 99 9.30 2.53 10.06
CA ASP A 99 10.15 3.05 11.15
C ASP A 99 10.43 1.99 12.21
N ILE A 100 9.48 1.08 12.43
CA ILE A 100 9.63 -0.06 13.34
C ILE A 100 10.87 -0.91 13.03
N LEU A 101 11.30 -0.98 11.76
CA LEU A 101 12.49 -1.74 11.33
C LEU A 101 13.79 -1.10 11.80
N TYR A 102 13.74 0.14 12.26
CA TYR A 102 14.89 0.93 12.75
C TYR A 102 14.81 1.22 14.26
N TRP A 103 13.75 0.79 14.94
CA TRP A 103 13.59 1.01 16.37
C TRP A 103 14.70 0.31 17.15
N PRO A 104 15.19 0.91 18.26
CA PRO A 104 16.26 0.32 19.10
C PRO A 104 15.90 -1.07 19.64
N ASN A 105 14.62 -1.31 19.91
CA ASN A 105 14.10 -2.57 20.46
C ASN A 105 13.51 -3.52 19.37
N LYS A 106 13.83 -3.31 18.09
CA LYS A 106 13.29 -4.11 16.98
C LYS A 106 13.53 -5.62 17.14
N ASP A 107 14.67 -6.00 17.69
CA ASP A 107 15.04 -7.41 17.85
C ASP A 107 14.21 -8.08 18.95
N GLU A 108 13.90 -7.37 20.04
CA GLU A 108 12.97 -7.83 21.08
C GLU A 108 11.55 -8.00 20.51
N ILE A 109 11.08 -7.03 19.74
CA ILE A 109 9.78 -7.10 19.06
C ILE A 109 9.74 -8.30 18.10
N ALA A 110 10.81 -8.52 17.33
CA ALA A 110 10.89 -9.65 16.42
C ALA A 110 10.86 -10.99 17.18
N LYS A 111 11.57 -11.11 18.30
CA LYS A 111 11.54 -12.30 19.15
C LYS A 111 10.15 -12.59 19.72
N ASP A 112 9.48 -11.57 20.23
CA ASP A 112 8.11 -11.68 20.75
C ASP A 112 7.11 -12.10 19.67
N LEU A 113 7.24 -11.54 18.46
CA LEU A 113 6.40 -11.90 17.33
C LEU A 113 6.63 -13.34 16.90
N ARG A 114 7.88 -13.80 16.81
CA ARG A 114 8.21 -15.19 16.50
C ARG A 114 7.56 -16.14 17.50
N LYS A 115 7.68 -15.84 18.81
CA LYS A 115 7.04 -16.63 19.87
C LYS A 115 5.52 -16.66 19.72
N LYS A 116 4.87 -15.52 19.47
CA LYS A 116 3.42 -15.44 19.26
C LYS A 116 2.95 -16.23 18.03
N LEU A 117 3.76 -16.30 16.99
CA LEU A 117 3.47 -17.04 15.76
C LEU A 117 3.89 -18.52 15.83
N GLY A 118 4.51 -18.97 16.93
CA GLY A 118 4.98 -20.35 17.08
C GLY A 118 6.15 -20.69 16.15
N ILE A 119 6.96 -19.70 15.76
CA ILE A 119 8.11 -19.91 14.87
C ILE A 119 9.31 -20.36 15.69
N PRO A 120 9.91 -21.54 15.43
CA PRO A 120 11.10 -22.01 16.12
C PRO A 120 12.26 -21.03 16.00
N GLU A 121 13.06 -20.87 17.06
CA GLU A 121 14.17 -19.90 17.09
C GLU A 121 15.29 -20.24 16.10
N ASP A 122 15.52 -21.51 15.86
CA ASP A 122 16.52 -22.06 14.96
C ASP A 122 16.16 -21.99 13.48
N LYS A 123 14.89 -21.67 13.14
CA LYS A 123 14.44 -21.62 11.75
C LYS A 123 14.39 -20.20 11.19
N LYS A 124 14.75 -20.05 9.94
CA LYS A 124 14.55 -18.83 9.16
C LYS A 124 13.09 -18.71 8.72
N THR A 125 12.65 -17.50 8.38
CA THR A 125 11.27 -17.26 7.96
C THR A 125 11.22 -16.77 6.52
N ILE A 126 10.38 -17.39 5.71
CA ILE A 126 10.02 -16.93 4.36
C ILE A 126 8.59 -16.40 4.41
N LEU A 127 8.38 -15.14 4.06
CA LEU A 127 7.05 -14.57 3.91
C LEU A 127 6.64 -14.59 2.43
N TYR A 128 5.60 -15.37 2.11
CA TYR A 128 4.94 -15.30 0.81
C TYR A 128 3.64 -14.50 0.94
N ALA A 129 3.66 -13.27 0.42
CA ALA A 129 2.54 -12.34 0.51
C ALA A 129 2.13 -11.87 -0.89
N PRO A 130 1.50 -12.74 -1.70
CA PRO A 130 1.08 -12.41 -3.05
C PRO A 130 -0.06 -11.38 -3.02
N THR A 131 -0.06 -10.49 -4.01
CA THR A 131 -1.21 -9.63 -4.28
C THR A 131 -2.24 -10.34 -5.16
N TRP A 132 -3.45 -9.79 -5.22
CA TRP A 132 -4.45 -10.19 -6.20
C TRP A 132 -3.97 -9.85 -7.64
N ARG A 133 -4.53 -10.55 -8.62
CA ARG A 133 -4.22 -10.33 -10.04
C ARG A 133 -5.43 -9.77 -10.76
N ASP A 134 -5.20 -8.79 -11.64
CA ASP A 134 -6.25 -8.07 -12.36
C ASP A 134 -7.01 -8.97 -13.35
N ASP A 135 -6.36 -10.02 -13.84
CA ASP A 135 -6.88 -10.99 -14.83
C ASP A 135 -7.48 -12.27 -14.21
N GLU A 136 -7.30 -12.46 -12.89
CA GLU A 136 -7.84 -13.63 -12.18
C GLU A 136 -9.07 -13.24 -11.35
N HIS A 137 -10.27 -13.27 -11.94
CA HIS A 137 -11.52 -12.97 -11.24
C HIS A 137 -12.68 -13.85 -11.73
N TYR A 138 -13.66 -14.09 -10.85
CA TYR A 138 -14.92 -14.77 -11.20
C TYR A 138 -15.99 -13.79 -11.69
N GLY A 139 -15.86 -12.51 -11.36
CA GLY A 139 -16.79 -11.44 -11.68
C GLY A 139 -16.37 -10.13 -11.04
N LYS A 140 -17.22 -9.10 -11.12
CA LYS A 140 -16.92 -7.77 -10.60
C LYS A 140 -16.78 -7.81 -9.06
N GLY A 141 -15.55 -7.65 -8.58
CA GLY A 141 -15.24 -7.62 -7.15
C GLY A 141 -14.93 -8.98 -6.50
N GLU A 142 -14.98 -10.06 -7.28
CA GLU A 142 -14.64 -11.42 -6.82
C GLU A 142 -13.36 -11.91 -7.47
N TYR A 143 -12.24 -11.82 -6.75
CA TYR A 143 -10.95 -12.22 -7.26
C TYR A 143 -10.69 -13.70 -7.00
N LYS A 144 -10.17 -14.38 -8.03
CA LYS A 144 -9.67 -15.74 -7.93
C LYS A 144 -8.24 -15.71 -7.42
N PHE A 145 -7.91 -16.64 -6.54
CA PHE A 145 -6.53 -16.84 -6.12
C PHE A 145 -6.04 -18.21 -6.58
N THR A 146 -5.02 -18.18 -7.42
CA THR A 146 -4.29 -19.39 -7.79
C THR A 146 -2.95 -19.35 -7.08
N LEU A 147 -2.75 -20.28 -6.14
CA LEU A 147 -1.46 -20.42 -5.46
C LEU A 147 -0.42 -20.92 -6.47
N ALA A 148 0.55 -20.05 -6.81
CA ALA A 148 1.61 -20.39 -7.77
C ALA A 148 2.75 -21.21 -7.14
N LEU A 149 2.65 -21.53 -5.83
CA LEU A 149 3.67 -22.29 -5.11
C LEU A 149 3.18 -23.71 -4.88
N ASP A 150 4.04 -24.68 -5.14
CA ASP A 150 3.86 -26.06 -4.66
C ASP A 150 4.29 -26.13 -3.19
N LEU A 151 3.31 -26.02 -2.28
CA LEU A 151 3.55 -26.04 -0.84
C LEU A 151 4.13 -27.38 -0.37
N LYS A 152 3.76 -28.50 -1.02
CA LYS A 152 4.28 -29.81 -0.66
C LYS A 152 5.76 -29.91 -0.97
N LEU A 153 6.16 -29.49 -2.17
CA LEU A 153 7.56 -29.41 -2.56
C LEU A 153 8.36 -28.44 -1.67
N MET A 154 7.76 -27.29 -1.30
CA MET A 154 8.41 -26.37 -0.36
C MET A 154 8.61 -26.99 1.00
N MET A 155 7.65 -27.71 1.53
CA MET A 155 7.80 -28.45 2.80
C MET A 155 8.93 -29.48 2.68
N GLU A 156 8.97 -30.28 1.63
CA GLU A 156 10.00 -31.29 1.42
C GLU A 156 11.42 -30.69 1.34
N LYS A 157 11.58 -29.52 0.73
CA LYS A 157 12.87 -28.91 0.46
C LYS A 157 13.36 -27.91 1.50
N LEU A 158 12.44 -27.29 2.22
CA LEU A 158 12.76 -26.12 3.05
C LEU A 158 12.43 -26.30 4.53
N SER A 159 11.63 -27.32 4.93
CA SER A 159 11.15 -27.43 6.30
C SER A 159 12.25 -27.61 7.35
N ASP A 160 13.42 -28.11 6.96
CA ASP A 160 14.53 -28.29 7.89
C ASP A 160 15.10 -26.97 8.39
N GLU A 161 15.16 -25.95 7.51
CA GLU A 161 15.77 -24.64 7.84
C GLU A 161 14.75 -23.49 7.91
N TYR A 162 13.57 -23.64 7.30
CA TYR A 162 12.66 -22.53 7.10
C TYR A 162 11.24 -22.82 7.60
N VAL A 163 10.58 -21.74 8.06
CA VAL A 163 9.12 -21.69 8.21
C VAL A 163 8.57 -20.76 7.14
N VAL A 164 7.58 -21.24 6.38
CA VAL A 164 6.91 -20.43 5.36
C VAL A 164 5.63 -19.84 5.94
N LEU A 165 5.55 -18.51 5.96
CA LEU A 165 4.36 -17.75 6.33
C LEU A 165 3.61 -17.37 5.07
N LEU A 166 2.33 -17.74 4.99
CA LEU A 166 1.44 -17.37 3.89
C LEU A 166 0.54 -16.22 4.34
N ARG A 167 0.53 -15.13 3.59
CA ARG A 167 -0.38 -14.02 3.79
C ARG A 167 -1.03 -13.63 2.47
N THR A 168 -2.24 -14.10 2.25
CA THR A 168 -3.03 -13.72 1.08
C THR A 168 -3.53 -12.27 1.18
N HIS A 169 -3.89 -11.69 0.03
CA HIS A 169 -4.54 -10.39 -0.02
C HIS A 169 -5.96 -10.49 0.56
N HIS A 170 -6.45 -9.43 1.20
CA HIS A 170 -7.76 -9.40 1.85
C HIS A 170 -8.97 -9.52 0.88
N TYR A 171 -8.74 -9.41 -0.43
CA TYR A 171 -9.76 -9.71 -1.46
C TYR A 171 -9.86 -11.20 -1.79
N ILE A 172 -8.99 -12.01 -1.20
CA ILE A 172 -8.94 -13.45 -1.40
C ILE A 172 -9.46 -14.07 -0.11
N ALA A 173 -10.66 -14.61 -0.16
CA ALA A 173 -11.30 -15.31 0.96
C ALA A 173 -10.79 -16.75 1.07
#